data_44b4289c0108dc599835b4770a167747
#
_entry.id   44b4289c0108dc599835b4770a167747
#
_cell.length_a   1.000
_cell.length_b   1.000
_cell.length_c   1.000
_cell.angle_alpha   90.00
_cell.angle_beta   90.00
_cell.angle_gamma   90.00
#
_symmetry.space_group_name_H-M   'P 1'
#
loop_
_entity.id
_entity.type
_entity.pdbx_description
1 polymer ?
#
loop_
_entity_poly.entity_id
_entity_poly.type
_entity_poly.pdbx_seq_one_letter_code
_entity_poly.pdbx_strand_id
1 'polypeptide(L)'
;MQSPLPQRLKSARKLAKLTQEQLSTELGFDRSHGTARISQYETGKHAPDFAMAKKMADALGVPVAYLYCDDENLSRLLLLASKLEESELCRLIEDLDEN
;
A
#
# COMPACT_ATOMS: atom_id res chain seq x y z
N MET A 1 3.34 -20.03 -2.26
CA MET A 1 3.06 -18.80 -3.00
C MET A 1 3.29 -17.60 -2.10
N GLN A 2 4.07 -16.65 -2.54
CA GLN A 2 4.39 -15.47 -1.72
C GLN A 2 3.34 -14.38 -1.91
N SER A 3 3.06 -13.67 -0.82
CA SER A 3 2.20 -12.49 -0.86
C SER A 3 2.85 -11.38 -1.67
N PRO A 4 2.10 -10.59 -2.43
CA PRO A 4 2.64 -9.42 -3.12
C PRO A 4 2.97 -8.27 -2.17
N LEU A 5 2.57 -8.34 -0.92
CA LEU A 5 2.69 -7.23 0.03
C LEU A 5 4.10 -6.69 0.18
N PRO A 6 5.16 -7.51 0.34
CA PRO A 6 6.51 -6.95 0.50
C PRO A 6 6.90 -6.01 -0.63
N GLN A 7 6.68 -6.44 -1.86
CA GLN A 7 7.01 -5.64 -3.04
C GLN A 7 6.11 -4.42 -3.17
N ARG A 8 4.81 -4.58 -2.96
CA ARG A 8 3.85 -3.48 -3.04
C ARG A 8 4.10 -2.43 -1.96
N LEU A 9 4.44 -2.86 -0.75
CA LEU A 9 4.77 -1.94 0.34
C LEU A 9 5.97 -1.08 -0.02
N LYS A 10 7.02 -1.70 -0.53
CA LYS A 10 8.23 -0.98 -0.95
C LYS A 10 7.92 -0.02 -2.09
N SER A 11 7.13 -0.45 -3.07
CA SER A 11 6.72 0.39 -4.20
C SER A 11 5.91 1.60 -3.73
N ALA A 12 4.93 1.38 -2.86
CA ALA A 12 4.10 2.47 -2.32
C ALA A 12 4.95 3.45 -1.51
N ARG A 13 5.89 2.95 -0.71
CA ARG A 13 6.79 3.80 0.06
C ARG A 13 7.63 4.69 -0.85
N LYS A 14 8.18 4.13 -1.92
CA LYS A 14 8.99 4.88 -2.88
C LYS A 14 8.16 5.91 -3.63
N LEU A 15 6.93 5.56 -4.00
CA LEU A 15 6.02 6.51 -4.64
C LEU A 15 5.70 7.69 -3.72
N ALA A 16 5.59 7.43 -2.43
CA ALA A 16 5.38 8.48 -1.43
C ALA A 16 6.67 9.25 -1.10
N LYS A 17 7.81 8.84 -1.66
CA LYS A 17 9.13 9.46 -1.45
C LYS A 17 9.56 9.44 0.00
N LEU A 18 9.21 8.36 0.70
CA LEU A 18 9.60 8.16 2.09
C LEU A 18 10.72 7.13 2.19
N THR A 19 11.65 7.38 3.12
CA THR A 19 12.61 6.35 3.52
C THR A 19 11.93 5.38 4.48
N GLN A 20 12.56 4.24 4.72
CA GLN A 20 12.05 3.30 5.73
C GLN A 20 11.95 3.96 7.10
N GLU A 21 12.94 4.79 7.45
CA GLU A 21 12.93 5.52 8.72
C GLU A 21 11.76 6.50 8.79
N GLN A 22 11.50 7.23 7.70
CA GLN A 22 10.39 8.18 7.66
C GLN A 22 9.05 7.47 7.80
N LEU A 23 8.87 6.34 7.11
CA LEU A 23 7.63 5.57 7.26
C LEU A 23 7.49 5.05 8.69
N SER A 24 8.57 4.56 9.27
CA SER A 24 8.58 4.10 10.66
C SER A 24 8.11 5.21 11.61
N THR A 25 8.62 6.41 11.42
CA THR A 25 8.23 7.58 12.22
C THR A 25 6.75 7.91 12.04
N GLU A 26 6.27 7.90 10.80
CA GLU A 26 4.86 8.13 10.49
C GLU A 26 3.93 7.15 11.22
N LEU A 27 4.38 5.91 11.34
CA LEU A 27 3.60 4.86 12.00
C LEU A 27 3.73 4.89 13.53
N GLY A 28 4.58 5.77 14.06
CA GLY A 28 4.81 5.87 15.50
C GLY A 28 5.61 4.71 16.07
N PHE A 29 6.41 4.04 15.25
CA PHE A 29 7.26 2.95 15.71
C PHE A 29 8.41 3.46 16.57
N ASP A 30 8.91 2.60 17.45
CA ASP A 30 10.09 2.85 18.27
C ASP A 30 11.30 3.14 17.36
N ARG A 31 12.02 4.21 17.67
CA ARG A 31 13.17 4.65 16.86
C ARG A 31 14.27 3.60 16.74
N SER A 32 14.42 2.77 17.77
CA SER A 32 15.49 1.77 17.79
C SER A 32 15.20 0.54 16.93
N HIS A 33 13.92 0.24 16.67
CA HIS A 33 13.52 -0.99 15.97
C HIS A 33 12.61 -0.78 14.77
N GLY A 34 12.08 0.45 14.60
CA GLY A 34 11.06 0.71 13.59
C GLY A 34 11.54 0.49 12.17
N THR A 35 12.73 0.97 11.84
CA THR A 35 13.29 0.82 10.49
C THR A 35 13.51 -0.65 10.16
N ALA A 36 14.03 -1.43 11.11
CA ALA A 36 14.21 -2.87 10.92
C ALA A 36 12.89 -3.57 10.69
N ARG A 37 11.84 -3.13 11.38
CA ARG A 37 10.50 -3.69 11.25
C ARG A 37 9.95 -3.46 9.84
N ILE A 38 10.09 -2.23 9.31
CA ILE A 38 9.69 -1.93 7.94
C ILE A 38 10.48 -2.80 6.95
N SER A 39 11.79 -2.91 7.14
CA SER A 39 12.63 -3.74 6.29
C SER A 39 12.17 -5.20 6.29
N GLN A 40 11.81 -5.74 7.45
CA GLN A 40 11.33 -7.12 7.54
C GLN A 40 10.02 -7.31 6.79
N TYR A 41 9.13 -6.32 6.79
CA TYR A 41 7.90 -6.38 6.00
C TYR A 41 8.21 -6.31 4.50
N GLU A 42 9.16 -5.47 4.10
CA GLU A 42 9.49 -5.27 2.68
C GLU A 42 10.26 -6.45 2.08
N THR A 43 10.94 -7.23 2.91
CA THR A 43 11.66 -8.41 2.45
C THR A 43 10.86 -9.70 2.57
N GLY A 44 9.70 -9.62 3.22
CA GLY A 44 8.86 -10.80 3.45
C GLY A 44 9.31 -11.65 4.62
N LYS A 45 10.30 -11.21 5.39
CA LYS A 45 10.76 -11.94 6.57
C LYS A 45 9.66 -12.06 7.62
N HIS A 46 8.85 -11.00 7.76
CA HIS A 46 7.67 -10.99 8.59
C HIS A 46 6.50 -10.41 7.81
N ALA A 47 5.31 -10.92 8.07
CA ALA A 47 4.08 -10.43 7.44
C ALA A 47 3.29 -9.62 8.46
N PRO A 48 2.85 -8.40 8.10
CA PRO A 48 1.98 -7.64 8.98
C PRO A 48 0.59 -8.28 9.00
N ASP A 49 -0.12 -8.14 10.12
CA ASP A 49 -1.54 -8.47 10.11
C ASP A 49 -2.31 -7.41 9.33
N PHE A 50 -3.61 -7.64 9.11
CA PHE A 50 -4.42 -6.72 8.32
C PHE A 50 -4.46 -5.32 8.93
N ALA A 51 -4.59 -5.23 10.25
CA ALA A 51 -4.65 -3.92 10.94
C ALA A 51 -3.38 -3.11 10.67
N MET A 52 -2.21 -3.75 10.73
CA MET A 52 -0.95 -3.08 10.43
C MET A 52 -0.83 -2.74 8.96
N ALA A 53 -1.24 -3.64 8.07
CA ALA A 53 -1.24 -3.36 6.63
C ALA A 53 -2.12 -2.15 6.31
N LYS A 54 -3.29 -2.05 6.93
CA LYS A 54 -4.19 -0.92 6.76
C LYS A 54 -3.55 0.38 7.24
N LYS A 55 -2.87 0.36 8.39
CA LYS A 55 -2.17 1.54 8.90
C LYS A 55 -1.08 2.00 7.94
N MET A 56 -0.31 1.05 7.41
CA MET A 56 0.75 1.37 6.45
C MET A 56 0.16 1.94 5.16
N ALA A 57 -0.90 1.34 4.65
CA ALA A 57 -1.57 1.83 3.45
C ALA A 57 -2.08 3.25 3.65
N ASP A 58 -2.71 3.52 4.78
CA ASP A 58 -3.22 4.86 5.10
C ASP A 58 -2.08 5.88 5.18
N ALA A 59 -0.97 5.53 5.82
CA ALA A 59 0.20 6.41 5.92
C ALA A 59 0.81 6.69 4.56
N LEU A 60 0.73 5.74 3.64
CA LEU A 60 1.29 5.87 2.29
C LEU A 60 0.30 6.43 1.28
N GLY A 61 -0.94 6.63 1.68
CA GLY A 61 -1.97 7.19 0.79
C GLY A 61 -2.41 6.24 -0.31
N VAL A 62 -2.36 4.94 -0.07
CA VAL A 62 -2.80 3.94 -1.04
C VAL A 62 -3.92 3.09 -0.43
N PRO A 63 -4.81 2.52 -1.25
CA PRO A 63 -5.81 1.59 -0.72
C PRO A 63 -5.12 0.32 -0.22
N VAL A 64 -5.63 -0.24 0.89
CA VAL A 64 -5.01 -1.46 1.44
C VAL A 64 -5.06 -2.61 0.43
N ALA A 65 -6.07 -2.64 -0.44
CA ALA A 65 -6.17 -3.65 -1.49
C ALA A 65 -4.95 -3.64 -2.42
N TYR A 66 -4.33 -2.48 -2.62
CA TYR A 66 -3.12 -2.37 -3.44
C TYR A 66 -2.02 -3.28 -2.90
N LEU A 67 -1.86 -3.34 -1.58
CA LEU A 67 -0.80 -4.14 -0.95
C LEU A 67 -0.98 -5.65 -1.19
N TYR A 68 -2.20 -6.08 -1.50
CA TYR A 68 -2.51 -7.50 -1.70
C TYR A 68 -2.79 -7.86 -3.16
N CYS A 69 -2.62 -6.90 -4.06
CA CYS A 69 -2.91 -7.11 -5.48
C CYS A 69 -1.66 -7.65 -6.17
N ASP A 70 -1.78 -8.86 -6.73
CA ASP A 70 -0.65 -9.53 -7.39
C ASP A 70 -0.57 -9.25 -8.89
N ASP A 71 -1.55 -8.57 -9.45
CA ASP A 71 -1.57 -8.20 -10.87
C ASP A 71 -1.06 -6.78 -11.05
N GLU A 72 -0.10 -6.59 -11.93
CA GLU A 72 0.56 -5.30 -12.12
C GLU A 72 -0.42 -4.23 -12.63
N ASN A 73 -1.23 -4.57 -13.62
CA ASN A 73 -2.19 -3.62 -14.20
C ASN A 73 -3.32 -3.28 -13.23
N LEU A 74 -3.84 -4.28 -12.52
CA LEU A 74 -4.88 -4.04 -11.54
C LEU A 74 -4.36 -3.21 -10.37
N SER A 75 -3.12 -3.45 -9.93
CA SER A 75 -2.54 -2.65 -8.86
C SER A 75 -2.41 -1.19 -9.26
N ARG A 76 -2.02 -0.95 -10.52
CA ARG A 76 -1.94 0.41 -11.05
C ARG A 76 -3.31 1.06 -11.13
N LEU A 77 -4.32 0.31 -11.58
CA LEU A 77 -5.69 0.82 -11.63
C LEU A 77 -6.19 1.19 -10.24
N LEU A 78 -5.88 0.37 -9.22
CA LEU A 78 -6.25 0.68 -7.84
C LEU A 78 -5.67 2.01 -7.38
N LEU A 79 -4.39 2.26 -7.68
CA LEU A 79 -3.75 3.52 -7.31
C LEU A 79 -4.42 4.71 -7.98
N LEU A 80 -4.67 4.60 -9.28
CA LEU A 80 -5.27 5.69 -10.04
C LEU A 80 -6.72 5.92 -9.62
N ALA A 81 -7.50 4.85 -9.48
CA ALA A 81 -8.91 4.96 -9.09
C ALA A 81 -9.07 5.52 -7.68
N SER A 82 -8.15 5.20 -6.77
CA SER A 82 -8.22 5.68 -5.40
C SER A 82 -8.08 7.19 -5.26
N LYS A 83 -7.58 7.86 -6.30
CA LYS A 83 -7.40 9.31 -6.31
C LYS A 83 -8.60 10.06 -6.89
N LEU A 84 -9.57 9.35 -7.41
CA LEU A 84 -10.77 9.96 -7.97
C LEU A 84 -11.72 10.40 -6.87
N GLU A 85 -12.47 11.47 -7.17
CA GLU A 85 -13.61 11.87 -6.33
C GLU A 85 -14.67 10.77 -6.37
N GLU A 86 -15.50 10.69 -5.33
CA GLU A 86 -16.54 9.65 -5.24
C GLU A 86 -17.43 9.62 -6.49
N SER A 87 -17.83 10.80 -6.97
CA SER A 87 -18.67 10.89 -8.17
C SER A 87 -17.98 10.39 -9.42
N GLU A 88 -16.69 10.67 -9.55
CA GLU A 88 -15.88 10.21 -10.67
C GLU A 88 -15.70 8.70 -10.62
N LEU A 89 -15.47 8.17 -9.42
CA LEU A 89 -15.30 6.72 -9.23
C LEU A 89 -16.59 5.99 -9.60
N CYS A 90 -17.74 6.52 -9.16
CA CYS A 90 -19.05 5.94 -9.50
C CYS A 90 -19.26 5.93 -11.02
N ARG A 91 -18.89 7.02 -11.70
CA ARG A 91 -19.02 7.10 -13.15
C ARG A 91 -18.14 6.07 -13.85
N LEU A 92 -16.91 5.93 -13.38
CA LEU A 92 -15.98 4.93 -13.95
C LEU A 92 -16.55 3.52 -13.79
N ILE A 93 -17.09 3.22 -12.63
CA ILE A 93 -17.71 1.91 -12.36
C ILE A 93 -18.88 1.68 -13.32
N GLU A 94 -19.73 2.67 -13.51
CA GLU A 94 -20.87 2.56 -14.42
C GLU A 94 -20.41 2.33 -15.85
N ASP A 95 -19.39 3.07 -16.30
CA ASP A 95 -18.85 2.94 -17.66
C ASP A 95 -18.29 1.52 -17.90
N LEU A 96 -17.57 0.99 -16.91
CA LEU A 96 -17.01 -0.35 -17.01
C LEU A 96 -18.09 -1.44 -16.93
N ASP A 97 -19.13 -1.21 -16.13
CA ASP A 97 -20.20 -2.17 -15.93
C ASP A 97 -21.13 -2.29 -17.15
N GLU A 98 -21.19 -1.24 -17.99
CA GLU A 98 -22.00 -1.25 -19.20
C GLU A 98 -21.40 -2.10 -20.34
N ASN A 99 -20.13 -2.46 -20.19
CA ASN A 99 -19.44 -3.29 -21.16
C ASN A 99 -19.43 -4.76 -20.68
#